data_63a0d167c6c6c075b56b245f6ea34e2d
#
_entry.id   63a0d167c6c6c075b56b245f6ea34e2d
#
_cell.length_a   1.000
_cell.length_b   1.000
_cell.length_c   1.000
_cell.angle_alpha   90.00
_cell.angle_beta   90.00
_cell.angle_gamma   90.00
#
_symmetry.space_group_name_H-M   'P 1'
#
loop_
_entity.id
_entity.type
_entity.pdbx_description
1 polymer ?
#
loop_
_entity_poly.entity_id
_entity_poly.type
_entity_poly.pdbx_seq_one_letter_code
_entity_poly.pdbx_strand_id
1 'polypeptide(L)'
;VGAGDDDNGEGNAIPAASIAAEQAAGEAGAGEDVAVLPPLEPVVHARPPGFCTGCPERPIFTAMKLVERELGPHHVSADIGCHLFSILPPFNLGNTTMGYGLGAAGAAALNAPAGKRAIAVMGDGGFWHNGLTSGVANAVFNRSDNLTIIVDNSYTSATGGQDILSSTALNPTRSTGHAIEQAVKGVGVEWVRTIKRTYDLKTMTATLREALTTPVKGPKVLIAQSECMLNKQRREKPRARKAAAAGERVVRESVVVVLDLHRFLHLLACLRLT
;
A
#
# COMPACT_ATOMS: atom_id res chain seq x y z
N VAL A 1 24.01 26.99 -44.42
CA VAL A 1 24.39 26.01 -45.45
C VAL A 1 24.71 24.72 -44.76
N GLY A 2 23.92 23.68 -44.90
CA GLY A 2 24.11 22.38 -44.29
C GLY A 2 22.76 21.68 -44.12
N ALA A 3 22.34 20.91 -45.11
CA ALA A 3 21.17 20.04 -45.04
C ALA A 3 21.46 18.91 -44.04
N GLY A 4 20.54 18.67 -43.13
CA GLY A 4 20.53 17.52 -42.24
C GLY A 4 19.47 16.54 -42.70
N ASP A 5 19.84 15.30 -42.82
CA ASP A 5 19.04 14.18 -43.27
C ASP A 5 17.91 13.86 -42.27
N ASP A 6 16.71 13.73 -42.80
CA ASP A 6 15.55 13.21 -42.09
C ASP A 6 15.69 11.69 -41.95
N ASP A 7 16.04 11.23 -40.76
CA ASP A 7 16.00 9.81 -40.41
C ASP A 7 14.58 9.43 -40.02
N ASN A 8 13.83 8.89 -40.98
CA ASN A 8 12.52 8.28 -40.76
C ASN A 8 12.71 6.97 -39.99
N GLY A 9 12.54 7.04 -38.66
CA GLY A 9 12.44 5.88 -37.81
C GLY A 9 11.25 4.99 -38.21
N GLU A 10 11.48 4.00 -39.06
CA GLU A 10 10.53 2.92 -39.31
C GLU A 10 10.34 2.13 -38.01
N GLY A 11 9.18 2.38 -37.38
CA GLY A 11 8.72 1.59 -36.27
C GLY A 11 8.63 0.12 -36.66
N ASN A 12 9.37 -0.72 -35.98
CA ASN A 12 9.41 -2.15 -36.16
C ASN A 12 8.06 -2.78 -35.76
N ALA A 13 7.06 -2.65 -36.63
CA ALA A 13 5.77 -3.28 -36.50
C ALA A 13 5.94 -4.79 -36.71
N ILE A 14 5.64 -5.60 -35.71
CA ILE A 14 5.62 -7.05 -35.82
C ILE A 14 4.63 -7.43 -36.94
N PRO A 15 5.05 -8.16 -37.97
CA PRO A 15 4.15 -8.52 -39.06
C PRO A 15 2.95 -9.33 -38.54
N ALA A 16 1.75 -8.99 -38.97
CA ALA A 16 0.51 -9.68 -38.58
C ALA A 16 0.55 -11.20 -38.85
N ALA A 17 1.36 -11.63 -39.82
CA ALA A 17 1.63 -13.03 -40.11
C ALA A 17 2.35 -13.80 -38.98
N SER A 18 3.17 -13.11 -38.14
CA SER A 18 3.86 -13.77 -37.02
C SER A 18 2.90 -14.01 -35.86
N ILE A 19 1.92 -13.13 -35.64
CA ILE A 19 0.89 -13.30 -34.60
C ILE A 19 -0.06 -14.42 -34.98
N ALA A 20 -0.44 -14.54 -36.25
CA ALA A 20 -1.27 -15.62 -36.74
C ALA A 20 -0.58 -16.99 -36.67
N ALA A 21 0.74 -17.04 -36.90
CA ALA A 21 1.50 -18.28 -36.78
C ALA A 21 1.66 -18.76 -35.33
N GLU A 22 1.78 -17.83 -34.38
CA GLU A 22 1.84 -18.16 -32.97
C GLU A 22 0.50 -18.63 -32.40
N GLN A 23 -0.61 -18.07 -32.89
CA GLN A 23 -1.96 -18.55 -32.56
C GLN A 23 -2.27 -19.94 -33.16
N ALA A 24 -1.84 -20.20 -34.39
CA ALA A 24 -2.02 -21.50 -35.05
C ALA A 24 -1.15 -22.60 -34.40
N ALA A 25 0.02 -22.27 -33.86
CA ALA A 25 0.86 -23.22 -33.14
C ALA A 25 0.27 -23.60 -31.76
N GLY A 26 -0.54 -22.74 -31.17
CA GLY A 26 -1.25 -23.01 -29.91
C GLY A 26 -2.45 -23.98 -30.07
N GLU A 27 -3.02 -24.09 -31.25
CA GLU A 27 -4.18 -24.97 -31.52
C GLU A 27 -3.77 -26.40 -31.96
N ALA A 28 -2.56 -26.63 -32.38
CA ALA A 28 -2.09 -27.93 -32.88
C ALA A 28 -1.62 -28.91 -31.79
N GLY A 29 -1.67 -28.56 -30.53
CA GLY A 29 -1.20 -29.36 -29.40
C GLY A 29 -2.31 -29.98 -28.51
N ALA A 30 -3.57 -29.91 -28.89
CA ALA A 30 -4.69 -30.44 -28.11
C ALA A 30 -5.01 -31.90 -28.46
N GLY A 31 -4.13 -32.82 -28.13
CA GLY A 31 -4.28 -34.26 -28.44
C GLY A 31 -3.80 -35.20 -27.35
N GLU A 32 -3.62 -34.74 -26.10
CA GLU A 32 -3.52 -35.63 -24.95
C GLU A 32 -4.71 -35.37 -24.03
N ASP A 33 -5.40 -36.45 -23.62
CA ASP A 33 -6.47 -36.42 -22.61
C ASP A 33 -5.94 -35.77 -21.34
N VAL A 34 -6.03 -34.45 -21.25
CA VAL A 34 -5.82 -33.74 -19.99
C VAL A 34 -6.93 -34.22 -19.08
N ALA A 35 -6.59 -35.10 -18.14
CA ALA A 35 -7.52 -35.57 -17.14
C ALA A 35 -8.14 -34.31 -16.47
N VAL A 36 -9.42 -34.06 -16.75
CA VAL A 36 -10.18 -32.99 -16.12
C VAL A 36 -10.25 -33.33 -14.64
N LEU A 37 -9.39 -32.71 -13.86
CA LEU A 37 -9.42 -32.85 -12.41
C LEU A 37 -10.78 -32.36 -11.90
N PRO A 38 -11.40 -33.12 -10.97
CA PRO A 38 -12.65 -32.67 -10.36
C PRO A 38 -12.48 -31.26 -9.73
N PRO A 39 -13.55 -30.46 -9.75
CA PRO A 39 -13.47 -29.12 -9.16
C PRO A 39 -13.02 -29.18 -7.70
N LEU A 40 -12.00 -28.42 -7.34
CA LEU A 40 -11.39 -28.39 -6.00
C LEU A 40 -12.27 -27.64 -4.96
N GLU A 41 -13.35 -27.02 -5.39
CA GLU A 41 -14.21 -26.19 -4.54
C GLU A 41 -14.75 -26.87 -3.26
N PRO A 42 -15.13 -28.16 -3.24
CA PRO A 42 -15.54 -28.77 -1.99
C PRO A 42 -14.37 -29.03 -1.01
N VAL A 43 -13.13 -29.01 -1.50
CA VAL A 43 -11.92 -29.33 -0.71
C VAL A 43 -11.13 -28.08 -0.32
N VAL A 44 -11.16 -27.06 -1.16
CA VAL A 44 -10.41 -25.81 -0.95
C VAL A 44 -11.38 -24.67 -0.64
N HIS A 45 -11.37 -24.21 0.60
CA HIS A 45 -12.18 -23.06 1.00
C HIS A 45 -11.74 -21.80 0.27
N ALA A 46 -12.71 -21.00 -0.20
CA ALA A 46 -12.46 -19.71 -0.82
C ALA A 46 -11.66 -18.81 0.14
N ARG A 47 -10.62 -18.18 -0.39
CA ARG A 47 -9.78 -17.20 0.33
C ARG A 47 -9.97 -15.84 -0.31
N PRO A 48 -10.91 -15.03 0.17
CA PRO A 48 -11.11 -13.71 -0.41
C PRO A 48 -9.83 -12.87 -0.26
N PRO A 49 -9.55 -11.98 -1.23
CA PRO A 49 -8.41 -11.08 -1.15
C PRO A 49 -8.52 -10.17 0.08
N GLY A 50 -7.40 -9.82 0.68
CA GLY A 50 -7.38 -8.95 1.85
C GLY A 50 -5.99 -8.80 2.45
N PHE A 51 -5.92 -8.02 3.50
CA PHE A 51 -4.68 -7.84 4.25
C PHE A 51 -4.21 -9.14 4.91
N CYS A 52 -2.90 -9.35 4.92
CA CYS A 52 -2.27 -10.45 5.66
C CYS A 52 -2.66 -10.43 7.14
N THR A 53 -2.58 -11.59 7.80
CA THR A 53 -2.72 -11.68 9.25
C THR A 53 -1.59 -10.90 9.92
N GLY A 54 -1.96 -9.99 10.85
CA GLY A 54 -0.98 -9.10 11.50
C GLY A 54 -0.39 -8.04 10.58
N CYS A 55 -1.05 -7.70 9.47
CA CYS A 55 -0.60 -6.63 8.58
C CYS A 55 -0.60 -5.28 9.31
N PRO A 56 0.51 -4.51 9.26
CA PRO A 56 0.62 -3.22 9.92
C PRO A 56 -0.28 -2.13 9.32
N GLU A 57 -0.88 -2.38 8.17
CA GLU A 57 -1.79 -1.43 7.52
C GLU A 57 -3.19 -1.47 8.11
N ARG A 58 -3.62 -2.63 8.66
CA ARG A 58 -4.95 -2.75 9.27
C ARG A 58 -5.24 -1.71 10.35
N PRO A 59 -4.34 -1.41 11.32
CA PRO A 59 -4.57 -0.37 12.30
C PRO A 59 -4.72 1.03 11.70
N ILE A 60 -4.02 1.34 10.60
CA ILE A 60 -4.16 2.62 9.90
C ILE A 60 -5.60 2.81 9.44
N PHE A 61 -6.14 1.83 8.72
CA PHE A 61 -7.52 1.89 8.21
C PHE A 61 -8.56 1.79 9.33
N THR A 62 -8.26 1.07 10.41
CA THR A 62 -9.10 1.09 11.62
C THR A 62 -9.17 2.50 12.20
N ALA A 63 -8.05 3.20 12.34
CA ALA A 63 -8.02 4.56 12.83
C ALA A 63 -8.77 5.52 11.90
N MET A 64 -8.60 5.36 10.58
CA MET A 64 -9.36 6.14 9.59
C MET A 64 -10.87 5.95 9.74
N LYS A 65 -11.35 4.71 9.95
CA LYS A 65 -12.79 4.45 10.20
C LYS A 65 -13.29 5.05 11.50
N LEU A 66 -12.47 5.07 12.55
CA LEU A 66 -12.83 5.72 13.82
C LEU A 66 -12.96 7.23 13.62
N VAL A 67 -12.02 7.85 12.95
CA VAL A 67 -12.06 9.30 12.66
C VAL A 67 -13.20 9.66 11.70
N GLU A 68 -13.49 8.81 10.71
CA GLU A 68 -14.64 8.98 9.81
C GLU A 68 -15.97 9.01 10.57
N ARG A 69 -16.13 8.22 11.63
CA ARG A 69 -17.34 8.25 12.49
C ARG A 69 -17.50 9.57 13.23
N GLU A 70 -16.39 10.24 13.55
CA GLU A 70 -16.39 11.51 14.29
C GLU A 70 -16.55 12.72 13.35
N LEU A 71 -15.81 12.75 12.24
CA LEU A 71 -15.71 13.89 11.35
C LEU A 71 -16.54 13.75 10.06
N GLY A 72 -17.18 12.59 9.88
CA GLY A 72 -17.85 12.22 8.64
C GLY A 72 -16.85 11.81 7.53
N PRO A 73 -17.37 11.35 6.37
CA PRO A 73 -16.55 10.81 5.29
C PRO A 73 -15.65 11.89 4.67
N HIS A 74 -14.44 11.48 4.32
CA HIS A 74 -13.48 12.23 3.53
C HIS A 74 -13.23 11.49 2.21
N HIS A 75 -12.93 12.21 1.15
CA HIS A 75 -12.51 11.57 -0.09
C HIS A 75 -11.14 10.90 0.11
N VAL A 76 -11.04 9.60 -0.20
CA VAL A 76 -9.80 8.83 -0.11
C VAL A 76 -9.34 8.44 -1.50
N SER A 77 -8.15 8.93 -1.89
CA SER A 77 -7.48 8.60 -3.14
C SER A 77 -6.25 7.75 -2.84
N ALA A 78 -6.17 6.56 -3.43
CA ALA A 78 -5.07 5.64 -3.22
C ALA A 78 -4.20 5.51 -4.47
N ASP A 79 -2.93 5.14 -4.30
CA ASP A 79 -2.10 4.61 -5.37
C ASP A 79 -2.20 3.06 -5.40
N ILE A 80 -1.29 2.40 -6.10
CA ILE A 80 -1.29 0.94 -6.25
C ILE A 80 -0.42 0.30 -5.17
N GLY A 81 -1.01 -0.60 -4.37
CA GLY A 81 -0.30 -1.31 -3.32
C GLY A 81 -1.21 -2.15 -2.42
N CYS A 82 -0.66 -2.72 -1.35
CA CYS A 82 -1.44 -3.52 -0.40
C CYS A 82 -2.59 -2.72 0.24
N HIS A 83 -2.40 -1.43 0.44
CA HIS A 83 -3.42 -0.53 1.00
C HIS A 83 -4.72 -0.46 0.17
N LEU A 84 -4.71 -0.87 -1.10
CA LEU A 84 -5.94 -1.00 -1.90
C LEU A 84 -6.93 -2.00 -1.31
N PHE A 85 -6.48 -2.98 -0.53
CA PHE A 85 -7.43 -3.86 0.17
C PHE A 85 -8.32 -3.13 1.17
N SER A 86 -8.06 -1.85 1.47
CA SER A 86 -8.95 -1.02 2.28
C SER A 86 -10.30 -0.74 1.63
N ILE A 87 -10.42 -0.88 0.30
CA ILE A 87 -11.71 -0.76 -0.40
C ILE A 87 -12.68 -1.89 -0.05
N LEU A 88 -12.15 -3.02 0.41
CA LEU A 88 -12.93 -4.20 0.79
C LEU A 88 -13.41 -4.13 2.23
N PRO A 89 -14.47 -4.89 2.58
CA PRO A 89 -14.86 -5.05 3.97
C PRO A 89 -13.72 -5.56 4.86
N PRO A 90 -13.64 -5.13 6.12
CA PRO A 90 -14.60 -4.30 6.85
C PRO A 90 -14.36 -2.79 6.72
N PHE A 91 -13.33 -2.36 5.99
CA PHE A 91 -12.94 -0.95 5.95
C PHE A 91 -13.81 -0.12 5.01
N ASN A 92 -14.02 -0.59 3.78
CA ASN A 92 -14.77 0.13 2.75
C ASN A 92 -14.29 1.58 2.62
N LEU A 93 -12.96 1.77 2.56
CA LEU A 93 -12.27 3.05 2.40
C LEU A 93 -11.59 3.10 1.04
N GLY A 94 -11.85 4.14 0.29
CA GLY A 94 -11.27 4.35 -1.04
C GLY A 94 -12.34 4.74 -2.05
N ASN A 95 -12.17 5.93 -2.63
CA ASN A 95 -13.10 6.50 -3.60
C ASN A 95 -12.48 6.53 -4.99
N THR A 96 -11.18 6.80 -5.07
CA THR A 96 -10.43 6.80 -6.33
C THR A 96 -9.12 6.04 -6.18
N THR A 97 -8.70 5.42 -7.28
CA THR A 97 -7.40 4.77 -7.39
C THR A 97 -6.67 5.39 -8.57
N MET A 98 -5.47 5.91 -8.30
CA MET A 98 -4.58 6.47 -9.31
C MET A 98 -3.38 5.53 -9.53
N GLY A 99 -2.56 5.81 -10.52
CA GLY A 99 -1.35 5.04 -10.80
C GLY A 99 -0.36 5.05 -9.64
N TYR A 100 0.66 4.21 -9.71
CA TYR A 100 1.67 3.98 -8.67
C TYR A 100 2.38 5.28 -8.28
N GLY A 101 2.23 5.71 -7.02
CA GLY A 101 2.71 6.99 -6.48
C GLY A 101 1.81 8.21 -6.77
N LEU A 102 0.66 8.05 -7.44
CA LEU A 102 -0.19 9.17 -7.86
C LEU A 102 -1.40 9.45 -6.96
N GLY A 103 -1.57 8.74 -5.85
CA GLY A 103 -2.68 8.95 -4.92
C GLY A 103 -2.81 10.40 -4.44
N ALA A 104 -1.69 11.06 -4.15
CA ALA A 104 -1.69 12.46 -3.70
C ALA A 104 -2.16 13.45 -4.79
N ALA A 105 -1.91 13.18 -6.07
CA ALA A 105 -2.42 13.99 -7.16
C ALA A 105 -3.95 13.91 -7.25
N GLY A 106 -4.51 12.69 -7.11
CA GLY A 106 -5.96 12.50 -7.07
C GLY A 106 -6.60 13.19 -5.87
N ALA A 107 -6.00 13.09 -4.68
CA ALA A 107 -6.49 13.79 -3.49
C ALA A 107 -6.46 15.32 -3.67
N ALA A 108 -5.41 15.87 -4.27
CA ALA A 108 -5.29 17.29 -4.52
C ALA A 108 -6.40 17.81 -5.44
N ALA A 109 -6.72 17.06 -6.51
CA ALA A 109 -7.79 17.43 -7.45
C ALA A 109 -9.19 17.44 -6.80
N LEU A 110 -9.42 16.58 -5.81
CA LEU A 110 -10.74 16.37 -5.19
C LEU A 110 -10.90 17.10 -3.85
N ASN A 111 -9.88 17.80 -3.37
CA ASN A 111 -9.90 18.50 -2.10
C ASN A 111 -10.89 19.67 -2.07
N ALA A 112 -10.90 20.50 -3.10
CA ALA A 112 -11.74 21.68 -3.16
C ALA A 112 -13.24 21.39 -3.29
N PRO A 113 -13.71 20.48 -4.17
CA PRO A 113 -15.13 20.19 -4.32
C PRO A 113 -15.78 19.59 -3.06
N ALA A 114 -15.03 18.91 -2.26
CA ALA A 114 -15.56 18.21 -1.07
C ALA A 114 -15.78 19.12 0.13
N GLY A 115 -15.23 20.33 0.16
CA GLY A 115 -15.26 21.23 1.34
C GLY A 115 -14.51 20.67 2.55
N LYS A 116 -13.87 19.49 2.41
CA LYS A 116 -13.09 18.79 3.43
C LYS A 116 -11.75 18.35 2.84
N ARG A 117 -10.73 18.21 3.68
CA ARG A 117 -9.44 17.66 3.23
C ARG A 117 -9.59 16.28 2.66
N ALA A 118 -9.18 16.08 1.41
CA ALA A 118 -9.05 14.76 0.84
C ALA A 118 -7.82 14.04 1.44
N ILE A 119 -7.88 12.73 1.51
CA ILE A 119 -6.84 11.87 2.04
C ILE A 119 -6.22 11.10 0.88
N ALA A 120 -4.90 11.22 0.70
CA ALA A 120 -4.14 10.32 -0.15
C ALA A 120 -3.57 9.18 0.69
N VAL A 121 -3.55 7.96 0.16
CA VAL A 121 -2.84 6.83 0.75
C VAL A 121 -1.88 6.26 -0.27
N MET A 122 -0.61 6.13 0.09
CA MET A 122 0.40 5.52 -0.76
C MET A 122 1.38 4.68 0.06
N GLY A 123 1.93 3.65 -0.57
CA GLY A 123 3.02 2.87 0.00
C GLY A 123 4.37 3.60 -0.14
N ASP A 124 5.35 3.17 0.66
CA ASP A 124 6.73 3.64 0.59
C ASP A 124 7.38 3.37 -0.78
N GLY A 125 7.07 2.24 -1.41
CA GLY A 125 7.48 1.95 -2.78
C GLY A 125 6.91 2.95 -3.78
N GLY A 126 5.61 3.26 -3.72
CA GLY A 126 4.96 4.29 -4.56
C GLY A 126 5.53 5.67 -4.31
N PHE A 127 5.83 5.99 -3.05
CA PHE A 127 6.47 7.24 -2.68
C PHE A 127 7.82 7.43 -3.39
N TRP A 128 8.72 6.45 -3.31
CA TRP A 128 10.03 6.55 -3.95
C TRP A 128 10.00 6.42 -5.46
N HIS A 129 9.02 5.70 -6.01
CA HIS A 129 8.89 5.55 -7.46
C HIS A 129 8.51 6.87 -8.15
N ASN A 130 7.46 7.51 -7.66
CA ASN A 130 6.90 8.72 -8.29
C ASN A 130 6.25 9.68 -7.29
N GLY A 131 5.82 9.19 -6.12
CA GLY A 131 5.01 9.91 -5.16
C GLY A 131 5.67 11.15 -4.57
N LEU A 132 7.00 11.13 -4.40
CA LEU A 132 7.74 12.30 -3.90
C LEU A 132 7.60 13.50 -4.84
N THR A 133 7.79 13.30 -6.13
CA THR A 133 7.79 14.38 -7.14
C THR A 133 6.40 14.72 -7.62
N SER A 134 5.68 13.73 -8.18
CA SER A 134 4.35 13.93 -8.78
C SER A 134 3.23 14.08 -7.74
N GLY A 135 3.46 13.67 -6.51
CA GLY A 135 2.50 13.78 -5.41
C GLY A 135 2.87 14.91 -4.44
N VAL A 136 3.86 14.66 -3.58
CA VAL A 136 4.16 15.52 -2.43
C VAL A 136 4.72 16.88 -2.85
N ALA A 137 5.73 16.92 -3.73
CA ALA A 137 6.31 18.18 -4.19
C ALA A 137 5.30 19.03 -4.95
N ASN A 138 4.48 18.41 -5.81
CA ASN A 138 3.39 19.11 -6.50
C ASN A 138 2.32 19.63 -5.53
N ALA A 139 2.02 18.89 -4.45
CA ALA A 139 1.09 19.38 -3.42
C ALA A 139 1.65 20.63 -2.72
N VAL A 140 2.96 20.68 -2.47
CA VAL A 140 3.63 21.88 -1.94
C VAL A 140 3.55 23.03 -2.93
N PHE A 141 3.93 22.78 -4.20
CA PHE A 141 3.91 23.80 -5.26
C PHE A 141 2.52 24.41 -5.44
N ASN A 142 1.48 23.57 -5.48
CA ASN A 142 0.10 24.00 -5.64
C ASN A 142 -0.58 24.42 -4.34
N ARG A 143 0.11 24.40 -3.20
CA ARG A 143 -0.45 24.71 -1.86
C ARG A 143 -1.72 23.88 -1.56
N SER A 144 -1.73 22.61 -1.98
CA SER A 144 -2.87 21.73 -1.79
C SER A 144 -3.09 21.42 -0.31
N ASP A 145 -4.30 21.66 0.21
CA ASP A 145 -4.64 21.44 1.62
C ASP A 145 -5.19 20.03 1.86
N ASN A 146 -4.43 19.01 1.52
CA ASN A 146 -4.77 17.59 1.65
C ASN A 146 -3.90 16.88 2.71
N LEU A 147 -4.31 15.69 3.11
CA LEU A 147 -3.52 14.78 3.94
C LEU A 147 -2.98 13.65 3.06
N THR A 148 -1.68 13.41 3.11
CA THR A 148 -1.05 12.23 2.51
C THR A 148 -0.57 11.29 3.62
N ILE A 149 -1.07 10.05 3.61
CA ILE A 149 -0.62 8.98 4.49
C ILE A 149 0.36 8.12 3.69
N ILE A 150 1.61 8.06 4.14
CA ILE A 150 2.64 7.21 3.57
C ILE A 150 2.78 5.98 4.47
N VAL A 151 2.46 4.81 3.93
CA VAL A 151 2.64 3.53 4.61
C VAL A 151 4.08 3.09 4.42
N ASP A 152 4.90 3.32 5.45
CA ASP A 152 6.32 2.95 5.44
C ASP A 152 6.50 1.58 6.10
N ASN A 153 6.48 0.55 5.28
CA ASN A 153 6.65 -0.83 5.72
C ASN A 153 8.00 -1.45 5.32
N SER A 154 8.92 -0.59 4.87
CA SER A 154 10.32 -0.87 4.51
C SER A 154 10.53 -1.66 3.21
N TYR A 155 9.48 -1.93 2.43
CA TYR A 155 9.57 -2.73 1.21
C TYR A 155 8.45 -2.39 0.22
N THR A 156 8.69 -2.55 -1.08
CA THR A 156 7.60 -2.67 -2.05
C THR A 156 6.89 -4.01 -1.85
N SER A 157 5.98 -4.07 -0.87
CA SER A 157 5.47 -5.34 -0.32
C SER A 157 4.53 -6.08 -1.24
N ALA A 158 3.67 -5.38 -1.99
CA ALA A 158 2.64 -5.97 -2.85
C ALA A 158 3.21 -6.84 -3.97
N THR A 159 4.40 -6.54 -4.46
CA THR A 159 5.06 -7.22 -5.57
C THR A 159 6.18 -8.18 -5.13
N GLY A 160 6.25 -8.52 -3.86
CA GLY A 160 7.15 -9.55 -3.35
C GLY A 160 8.19 -9.08 -2.34
N GLY A 161 8.22 -7.80 -1.99
CA GLY A 161 9.09 -7.29 -0.93
C GLY A 161 10.48 -6.85 -1.43
N GLN A 162 10.50 -6.05 -2.50
CA GLN A 162 11.72 -5.47 -3.02
C GLN A 162 12.23 -4.36 -2.10
N ASP A 163 13.56 -4.25 -1.99
CA ASP A 163 14.21 -3.16 -1.28
C ASP A 163 13.98 -1.83 -2.02
N ILE A 164 13.83 -0.78 -1.22
CA ILE A 164 13.66 0.61 -1.63
C ILE A 164 14.62 1.51 -0.86
N LEU A 165 14.70 2.79 -1.20
CA LEU A 165 15.59 3.73 -0.52
C LEU A 165 15.40 3.79 0.99
N SER A 166 14.17 3.66 1.50
CA SER A 166 13.88 3.65 2.95
C SER A 166 13.96 2.27 3.61
N SER A 167 14.31 1.19 2.88
CA SER A 167 14.49 -0.12 3.49
C SER A 167 15.50 -0.10 4.61
N THR A 168 15.14 -0.70 5.76
CA THR A 168 16.01 -0.76 6.94
C THR A 168 17.09 -1.83 6.84
N ALA A 169 16.95 -2.79 5.94
CA ALA A 169 17.96 -3.81 5.70
C ALA A 169 19.17 -3.18 4.99
N LEU A 170 20.37 -3.47 5.50
CA LEU A 170 21.60 -3.13 4.79
C LEU A 170 21.69 -3.98 3.53
N ASN A 171 21.56 -3.33 2.39
CA ASN A 171 21.76 -3.97 1.09
C ASN A 171 23.22 -3.78 0.65
N PRO A 172 23.97 -4.86 0.34
CA PRO A 172 25.39 -4.73 0.00
C PRO A 172 25.66 -4.04 -1.33
N THR A 173 24.67 -3.98 -2.22
CA THR A 173 24.81 -3.45 -3.58
C THR A 173 23.98 -2.19 -3.84
N ARG A 174 23.12 -1.78 -2.90
CA ARG A 174 22.22 -0.65 -3.07
C ARG A 174 22.23 0.24 -1.83
N SER A 175 22.09 1.54 -2.02
CA SER A 175 21.93 2.48 -0.92
C SER A 175 20.52 2.39 -0.36
N THR A 176 20.40 2.11 0.94
CA THR A 176 19.14 2.02 1.69
C THR A 176 19.23 2.79 3.00
N GLY A 177 18.16 2.86 3.76
CA GLY A 177 18.14 3.56 5.05
C GLY A 177 17.85 5.06 4.96
N HIS A 178 17.40 5.55 3.80
CA HIS A 178 17.03 6.94 3.62
C HIS A 178 15.64 7.22 4.19
N ALA A 179 15.56 8.11 5.18
CA ALA A 179 14.28 8.41 5.83
C ALA A 179 13.35 9.20 4.90
N ILE A 180 12.12 8.70 4.74
CA ILE A 180 11.04 9.37 4.00
C ILE A 180 10.78 10.77 4.56
N GLU A 181 10.83 10.92 5.89
CA GLU A 181 10.63 12.19 6.57
C GLU A 181 11.57 13.29 6.09
N GLN A 182 12.85 12.94 5.85
CA GLN A 182 13.84 13.91 5.36
C GLN A 182 13.51 14.36 3.94
N ALA A 183 13.12 13.44 3.07
CA ALA A 183 12.75 13.76 1.70
C ALA A 183 11.49 14.65 1.65
N VAL A 184 10.48 14.32 2.45
CA VAL A 184 9.23 15.11 2.56
C VAL A 184 9.50 16.51 3.08
N LYS A 185 10.33 16.68 4.11
CA LYS A 185 10.75 17.99 4.62
C LYS A 185 11.61 18.74 3.61
N GLY A 186 12.46 18.01 2.87
CA GLY A 186 13.33 18.58 1.84
C GLY A 186 12.59 19.23 0.68
N VAL A 187 11.38 18.75 0.34
CA VAL A 187 10.53 19.39 -0.67
C VAL A 187 9.61 20.49 -0.10
N GLY A 188 9.70 20.80 1.20
CA GLY A 188 9.03 21.95 1.81
C GLY A 188 7.69 21.65 2.50
N VAL A 189 7.40 20.40 2.86
CA VAL A 189 6.22 20.10 3.69
C VAL A 189 6.46 20.53 5.13
N GLU A 190 5.63 21.42 5.65
CA GLU A 190 5.77 21.97 7.01
C GLU A 190 5.11 21.05 8.06
N TRP A 191 3.94 20.50 7.75
CA TRP A 191 3.24 19.60 8.66
C TRP A 191 3.58 18.14 8.36
N VAL A 192 4.53 17.60 9.10
CA VAL A 192 4.95 16.19 9.00
C VAL A 192 4.82 15.53 10.37
N ARG A 193 4.23 14.34 10.41
CA ARG A 193 4.17 13.50 11.60
C ARG A 193 4.61 12.08 11.25
N THR A 194 5.45 11.50 12.09
CA THR A 194 5.91 10.11 11.93
C THR A 194 5.44 9.27 13.12
N ILE A 195 4.67 8.23 12.84
CA ILE A 195 4.22 7.24 13.82
C ILE A 195 5.05 5.98 13.61
N LYS A 196 5.93 5.67 14.58
CA LYS A 196 6.88 4.56 14.48
C LYS A 196 6.27 3.17 14.70
N ARG A 197 4.99 3.10 15.09
CA ARG A 197 4.27 1.85 15.34
C ARG A 197 2.80 2.03 15.01
N THR A 198 2.39 1.50 13.88
CA THR A 198 0.99 1.62 13.41
C THR A 198 -0.02 0.95 14.35
N TYR A 199 0.42 -0.04 15.16
CA TYR A 199 -0.43 -0.70 16.16
C TYR A 199 -0.79 0.16 17.36
N ASP A 200 -0.16 1.34 17.53
CA ASP A 200 -0.61 2.34 18.48
C ASP A 200 -1.81 3.10 17.91
N LEU A 201 -2.97 2.46 18.02
CA LEU A 201 -4.23 2.96 17.48
C LEU A 201 -4.62 4.32 18.11
N LYS A 202 -4.28 4.54 19.38
CA LYS A 202 -4.58 5.80 20.08
C LYS A 202 -3.83 6.96 19.45
N THR A 203 -2.53 6.83 19.29
CA THR A 203 -1.69 7.84 18.64
C THR A 203 -2.09 8.02 17.18
N MET A 204 -2.36 6.94 16.45
CA MET A 204 -2.79 6.98 15.05
C MET A 204 -4.08 7.78 14.89
N THR A 205 -5.10 7.49 15.70
CA THR A 205 -6.41 8.19 15.66
C THR A 205 -6.26 9.66 16.02
N ALA A 206 -5.49 9.98 17.07
CA ALA A 206 -5.26 11.35 17.48
C ALA A 206 -4.54 12.18 16.40
N THR A 207 -3.50 11.61 15.78
CA THR A 207 -2.72 12.28 14.72
C THR A 207 -3.57 12.47 13.44
N LEU A 208 -4.38 11.50 13.06
CA LEU A 208 -5.31 11.65 11.93
C LEU A 208 -6.33 12.75 12.18
N ARG A 209 -6.91 12.80 13.39
CA ARG A 209 -7.83 13.87 13.79
C ARG A 209 -7.13 15.23 13.70
N GLU A 210 -5.93 15.37 14.28
CA GLU A 210 -5.13 16.60 14.18
C GLU A 210 -4.92 17.00 12.72
N ALA A 211 -4.48 16.08 11.87
CA ALA A 211 -4.21 16.34 10.46
C ALA A 211 -5.44 16.86 9.69
N LEU A 212 -6.62 16.33 10.01
CA LEU A 212 -7.86 16.67 9.31
C LEU A 212 -8.51 17.95 9.84
N THR A 213 -8.24 18.35 11.10
CA THR A 213 -8.89 19.50 11.76
C THR A 213 -7.98 20.71 11.97
N THR A 214 -6.65 20.56 11.86
CA THR A 214 -5.71 21.68 12.05
C THR A 214 -6.02 22.87 11.14
N PRO A 215 -5.93 24.12 11.63
CA PRO A 215 -6.07 25.30 10.80
C PRO A 215 -4.89 25.54 9.84
N VAL A 216 -3.77 24.85 10.06
CA VAL A 216 -2.58 24.98 9.20
C VAL A 216 -2.94 24.60 7.77
N LYS A 217 -2.65 25.48 6.82
CA LYS A 217 -2.88 25.27 5.40
C LYS A 217 -1.71 24.57 4.74
N GLY A 218 -1.91 24.08 3.52
CA GLY A 218 -0.91 23.35 2.76
C GLY A 218 -0.94 21.84 3.00
N PRO A 219 -0.09 21.07 2.32
CA PRO A 219 -0.07 19.62 2.42
C PRO A 219 0.38 19.14 3.81
N LYS A 220 -0.29 18.12 4.31
CA LYS A 220 0.07 17.38 5.52
C LYS A 220 0.55 16.00 5.13
N VAL A 221 1.63 15.55 5.76
CA VAL A 221 2.15 14.20 5.55
C VAL A 221 2.22 13.45 6.86
N LEU A 222 1.56 12.30 6.89
CA LEU A 222 1.62 11.34 7.99
C LEU A 222 2.38 10.10 7.50
N ILE A 223 3.53 9.82 8.11
CA ILE A 223 4.34 8.63 7.84
C ILE A 223 4.01 7.58 8.88
N ALA A 224 3.40 6.48 8.44
CA ALA A 224 2.96 5.39 9.31
C ALA A 224 3.92 4.21 9.16
N GLN A 225 4.83 4.06 10.14
CA GLN A 225 5.91 3.08 10.09
C GLN A 225 5.58 1.80 10.85
N SER A 226 5.68 0.67 10.19
CA SER A 226 5.76 -0.66 10.79
C SER A 226 6.17 -1.66 9.73
N GLU A 227 7.12 -2.53 10.04
CA GLU A 227 7.65 -3.51 9.09
C GLU A 227 6.56 -4.43 8.52
N CYS A 228 6.62 -4.70 7.23
CA CYS A 228 5.75 -5.67 6.57
C CYS A 228 5.83 -7.04 7.25
N MET A 229 4.70 -7.53 7.76
CA MET A 229 4.63 -8.79 8.51
C MET A 229 5.08 -10.00 7.68
N LEU A 230 4.76 -10.01 6.39
CA LEU A 230 5.17 -11.09 5.50
C LEU A 230 6.69 -11.16 5.34
N ASN A 231 7.34 -10.02 5.14
CA ASN A 231 8.80 -9.94 5.02
C ASN A 231 9.47 -10.24 6.36
N LYS A 232 8.93 -9.76 7.47
CA LYS A 232 9.38 -10.13 8.81
C LYS A 232 9.37 -11.65 8.99
N GLN A 233 8.27 -12.31 8.65
CA GLN A 233 8.17 -13.77 8.77
C GLN A 233 9.15 -14.50 7.85
N ARG A 234 9.35 -14.02 6.61
CA ARG A 234 10.33 -14.59 5.67
C ARG A 234 11.75 -14.54 6.23
N ARG A 235 12.10 -13.48 6.93
CA ARG A 235 13.40 -13.31 7.59
C ARG A 235 13.53 -14.15 8.86
N GLU A 236 12.51 -14.21 9.70
CA GLU A 236 12.56 -14.83 11.02
C GLU A 236 12.36 -16.35 11.00
N LYS A 237 11.48 -16.87 10.14
CA LYS A 237 11.21 -18.31 10.08
C LYS A 237 12.43 -19.18 9.81
N PRO A 238 13.32 -18.87 8.84
CA PRO A 238 14.54 -19.64 8.62
C PRO A 238 15.50 -19.60 9.82
N ARG A 239 15.63 -18.43 10.46
CA ARG A 239 16.46 -18.27 11.67
C ARG A 239 15.94 -19.12 12.82
N ALA A 240 14.64 -19.07 13.08
CA ALA A 240 14.01 -19.88 14.12
C ALA A 240 14.15 -21.39 13.85
N ARG A 241 14.02 -21.82 12.57
CA ARG A 241 14.25 -23.22 12.20
C ARG A 241 15.69 -23.67 12.44
N LYS A 242 16.66 -22.81 12.08
CA LYS A 242 18.09 -23.09 12.30
C LYS A 242 18.40 -23.19 13.80
N ALA A 243 17.90 -22.28 14.62
CA ALA A 243 18.08 -22.30 16.08
C ALA A 243 17.44 -23.55 16.70
N ALA A 244 16.21 -23.91 16.29
CA ALA A 244 15.57 -25.15 16.76
C ALA A 244 16.33 -26.41 16.36
N ALA A 245 16.90 -26.47 15.16
CA ALA A 245 17.73 -27.59 14.72
C ALA A 245 19.04 -27.67 15.51
N ALA A 246 19.55 -26.55 16.05
CA ALA A 246 20.71 -26.51 16.94
C ALA A 246 20.36 -26.82 18.41
N GLY A 247 19.11 -27.18 18.71
CA GLY A 247 18.67 -27.47 20.09
C GLY A 247 18.38 -26.24 20.95
N GLU A 248 18.38 -25.05 20.36
CA GLU A 248 18.04 -23.81 21.07
C GLU A 248 16.52 -23.70 21.28
N ARG A 249 16.13 -23.21 22.48
CA ARG A 249 14.71 -22.92 22.77
C ARG A 249 14.23 -21.71 21.97
N VAL A 250 13.43 -21.94 20.94
CA VAL A 250 12.81 -20.87 20.16
C VAL A 250 11.45 -20.53 20.77
N VAL A 251 11.36 -19.34 21.38
CA VAL A 251 10.08 -18.78 21.84
C VAL A 251 9.46 -18.05 20.66
N ARG A 252 8.30 -18.53 20.18
CA ARG A 252 7.48 -17.80 19.22
C ARG A 252 6.51 -16.91 19.97
N GLU A 253 6.71 -15.63 19.92
CA GLU A 253 5.65 -14.67 20.22
C GLU A 253 4.65 -14.69 19.07
N SER A 254 3.60 -15.48 19.21
CA SER A 254 2.42 -15.37 18.34
C SER A 254 1.55 -14.26 18.90
N VAL A 255 1.65 -13.06 18.37
CA VAL A 255 0.64 -12.04 18.62
C VAL A 255 -0.62 -12.51 17.88
N VAL A 256 -1.47 -13.24 18.56
CA VAL A 256 -2.78 -13.66 18.06
C VAL A 256 -3.73 -12.48 18.23
N VAL A 257 -3.67 -11.53 17.31
CA VAL A 257 -4.66 -10.43 17.23
C VAL A 257 -6.03 -10.94 16.72
N VAL A 258 -6.14 -12.22 16.39
CA VAL A 258 -7.33 -12.80 15.74
C VAL A 258 -8.52 -12.96 16.69
N LEU A 259 -8.33 -12.96 18.00
CA LEU A 259 -9.42 -13.23 18.96
C LEU A 259 -10.36 -12.05 19.19
N ASP A 260 -9.94 -10.83 18.93
CA ASP A 260 -10.80 -9.67 19.19
C ASP A 260 -11.76 -9.34 18.05
N LEU A 261 -11.47 -9.74 16.81
CA LEU A 261 -12.37 -9.45 15.69
C LEU A 261 -13.68 -10.25 15.81
N HIS A 262 -13.61 -11.48 16.31
CA HIS A 262 -14.82 -12.30 16.54
C HIS A 262 -15.64 -11.79 17.72
N ARG A 263 -15.00 -11.35 18.80
CA ARG A 263 -15.68 -10.68 19.93
C ARG A 263 -16.22 -9.31 19.52
N PHE A 264 -15.53 -8.58 18.68
CA PHE A 264 -15.98 -7.27 18.19
C PHE A 264 -17.20 -7.39 17.27
N LEU A 265 -17.26 -8.43 16.42
CA LEU A 265 -18.43 -8.73 15.59
C LEU A 265 -19.63 -9.21 16.44
N HIS A 266 -19.39 -9.96 17.52
CA HIS A 266 -20.43 -10.36 18.47
C HIS A 266 -20.96 -9.16 19.26
N LEU A 267 -20.12 -8.22 19.68
CA LEU A 267 -20.55 -6.98 20.35
C LEU A 267 -21.37 -6.08 19.42
N LEU A 268 -21.00 -5.99 18.14
CA LEU A 268 -21.79 -5.25 17.15
C LEU A 268 -23.14 -5.92 16.83
N ALA A 269 -23.22 -7.24 16.89
CA ALA A 269 -24.48 -7.97 16.75
C ALA A 269 -25.39 -7.77 17.96
N CYS A 270 -24.85 -7.73 19.17
CA CYS A 270 -25.63 -7.47 20.40
C CYS A 270 -26.12 -6.02 20.51
N LEU A 271 -25.41 -5.04 19.94
CA LEU A 271 -25.82 -3.63 19.92
C LEU A 271 -26.89 -3.30 18.87
N ARG A 272 -27.24 -4.23 17.98
CA ARG A 272 -28.33 -4.09 17.00
C ARG A 272 -29.67 -4.65 17.49
N LEU A 273 -29.74 -5.19 18.71
CA LEU A 273 -30.92 -5.83 19.27
C LEU A 273 -31.50 -5.08 20.48
N THR A 274 -31.12 -3.80 20.69
CA THR A 274 -31.79 -2.92 21.69
C THR A 274 -32.25 -1.63 21.01
#